data_6590ca0b31cc6046e180c830bb5e76d5
#
_entry.id   6590ca0b31cc6046e180c830bb5e76d5
#
_cell.length_a   1.000
_cell.length_b   1.000
_cell.length_c   1.000
_cell.angle_alpha   90.00
_cell.angle_beta   90.00
_cell.angle_gamma   90.00
#
_symmetry.space_group_name_H-M   'P 1'
#
loop_
_entity.id
_entity.type
_entity.pdbx_description
1 polymer ?
#
loop_
_entity_poly.entity_id
_entity_poly.type
_entity_poly.pdbx_seq_one_letter_code
_entity_poly.pdbx_strand_id
1 'polypeptide(L)'
;VCLSIVSVIIIKFSIMFHINESFREIGVMKAIGISNRRIRGLYIAKYLFLTIFGAVVGLLCSIPFGNLLISSLSRNLILESKFGILPNIAGAILVSLVVLLFAWHHTGKTKKISPLEAFRNGESGERYKKKSGYRLGKSRVGTALYLAWNDILSSPRRFLGMAVSFCLLTTMLLVTVTTANTMDSSAFATVFGAKSDLYFRSSKQAGTFEDEWKETEKLGEILNSKKMPAKMFQESLYQLSVSYNGSEYSITCFKGRGTEMTDYEYLEGSVPQNENEIAITKQVAEKTGAKIGDKLTIHFGDEEKEMLVVAYYQSMTNMGNTIRLHNDVKMGDEVTASGWMTRQILFTDSPSEQQIQGRKQKIRKLYPDDKVLDAEEFCVETMGAKDMVEQLTQILLGVIFVVITLMVLLMERTFVADEVGQIAILKAIGFKNTRIIQWHALRFGIIAFLSVLAAAALSIPVTKLCIAPVFEMMGNVKVDFVFDKLQLFLIYPGIICIETIVIAGCVSLYTRKVAGRDTASLE
;
A
#
# COMPACT_ATOMS: atom_id res chain seq x y z
N VAL A 1 -3.73 1.69 10.80
CA VAL A 1 -5.10 2.20 10.95
C VAL A 1 -6.10 1.27 10.25
N CYS A 2 -5.97 0.97 8.94
CA CYS A 2 -6.93 0.11 8.21
C CYS A 2 -7.09 -1.28 8.84
N LEU A 3 -5.99 -1.99 9.12
CA LEU A 3 -6.03 -3.30 9.76
C LEU A 3 -6.65 -3.24 11.17
N SER A 4 -6.43 -2.16 11.92
CA SER A 4 -7.06 -1.98 13.23
C SER A 4 -8.58 -1.81 13.13
N ILE A 5 -9.07 -1.06 12.13
CA ILE A 5 -10.52 -0.91 11.88
C ILE A 5 -11.13 -2.27 11.51
N VAL A 6 -10.49 -3.01 10.62
CA VAL A 6 -10.95 -4.34 10.21
C VAL A 6 -10.97 -5.32 11.39
N SER A 7 -9.92 -5.30 12.23
CA SER A 7 -9.86 -6.13 13.45
C SER A 7 -11.02 -5.83 14.39
N VAL A 8 -11.38 -4.56 14.58
CA VAL A 8 -12.54 -4.15 15.38
C VAL A 8 -13.85 -4.70 14.79
N ILE A 9 -13.99 -4.68 13.47
CA ILE A 9 -15.17 -5.23 12.79
C ILE A 9 -15.26 -6.75 12.99
N ILE A 10 -14.14 -7.47 12.87
CA ILE A 10 -14.06 -8.91 13.11
C ILE A 10 -14.45 -9.24 14.57
N ILE A 11 -13.91 -8.50 15.54
CA ILE A 11 -14.24 -8.66 16.95
C ILE A 11 -15.73 -8.44 17.20
N LYS A 12 -16.32 -7.41 16.60
CA LYS A 12 -17.77 -7.17 16.67
C LYS A 12 -18.56 -8.40 16.20
N PHE A 13 -18.19 -8.99 15.07
CA PHE A 13 -18.88 -10.20 14.56
C PHE A 13 -18.61 -11.41 15.43
N SER A 14 -17.40 -11.61 15.93
CA SER A 14 -17.06 -12.69 16.85
C SER A 14 -17.88 -12.60 18.15
N ILE A 15 -17.98 -11.39 18.72
CA ILE A 15 -18.80 -11.17 19.93
C ILE A 15 -20.27 -11.46 19.65
N MET A 16 -20.79 -11.01 18.52
CA MET A 16 -22.17 -11.20 18.14
C MET A 16 -22.50 -12.67 17.92
N PHE A 17 -21.60 -13.41 17.27
CA PHE A 17 -21.71 -14.86 17.11
C PHE A 17 -21.77 -15.59 18.46
N HIS A 18 -20.82 -15.33 19.35
CA HIS A 18 -20.80 -15.97 20.67
C HIS A 18 -22.00 -15.62 21.54
N ILE A 19 -22.49 -14.39 21.49
CA ILE A 19 -23.70 -14.01 22.24
C ILE A 19 -24.92 -14.74 21.68
N ASN A 20 -25.03 -14.90 20.35
CA ASN A 20 -26.13 -15.63 19.74
C ASN A 20 -26.04 -17.14 20.04
N GLU A 21 -24.85 -17.74 19.99
CA GLU A 21 -24.62 -19.14 20.33
C GLU A 21 -24.97 -19.45 21.80
N SER A 22 -24.55 -18.55 22.70
CA SER A 22 -24.81 -18.68 24.16
C SER A 22 -26.12 -18.00 24.62
N PHE A 23 -27.03 -17.68 23.70
CA PHE A 23 -28.23 -16.90 24.01
C PHE A 23 -29.08 -17.56 25.12
N ARG A 24 -29.31 -18.88 25.02
CA ARG A 24 -30.05 -19.68 26.01
C ARG A 24 -29.34 -19.75 27.34
N GLU A 25 -28.02 -19.94 27.35
CA GLU A 25 -27.20 -19.98 28.56
C GLU A 25 -27.25 -18.63 29.31
N ILE A 26 -27.16 -17.52 28.56
CA ILE A 26 -27.30 -16.17 29.12
C ILE A 26 -28.68 -16.00 29.77
N GLY A 27 -29.73 -16.48 29.11
CA GLY A 27 -31.09 -16.47 29.65
C GLY A 27 -31.22 -17.25 30.97
N VAL A 28 -30.68 -18.46 31.01
CA VAL A 28 -30.64 -19.27 32.24
C VAL A 28 -29.87 -18.57 33.36
N MET A 29 -28.67 -18.06 33.08
CA MET A 29 -27.90 -17.30 34.05
C MET A 29 -28.67 -16.12 34.64
N LYS A 30 -29.44 -15.41 33.83
CA LYS A 30 -30.30 -14.31 34.29
C LYS A 30 -31.51 -14.79 35.10
N ALA A 31 -32.11 -15.90 34.69
CA ALA A 31 -33.24 -16.49 35.43
C ALA A 31 -32.88 -16.90 36.84
N ILE A 32 -31.67 -17.42 37.07
CA ILE A 32 -31.15 -17.74 38.40
C ILE A 32 -30.56 -16.53 39.15
N GLY A 33 -30.76 -15.29 38.62
CA GLY A 33 -30.44 -14.06 39.35
C GLY A 33 -29.01 -13.53 39.14
N ILE A 34 -28.23 -14.04 38.18
CA ILE A 34 -26.89 -13.51 37.89
C ILE A 34 -27.02 -12.12 37.28
N SER A 35 -26.38 -11.14 37.89
CA SER A 35 -26.47 -9.77 37.45
C SER A 35 -25.82 -9.56 36.06
N ASN A 36 -26.38 -8.64 35.25
CA ASN A 36 -25.88 -8.28 33.95
C ASN A 36 -24.39 -7.88 33.95
N ARG A 37 -23.90 -7.28 35.06
CA ARG A 37 -22.50 -6.89 35.20
C ARG A 37 -21.58 -8.10 35.26
N ARG A 38 -21.98 -9.15 36.00
CA ARG A 38 -21.20 -10.40 36.14
C ARG A 38 -21.16 -11.17 34.80
N ILE A 39 -22.30 -11.30 34.09
CA ILE A 39 -22.36 -11.95 32.78
C ILE A 39 -21.47 -11.20 31.80
N ARG A 40 -21.56 -9.85 31.74
CA ARG A 40 -20.70 -9.03 30.90
C ARG A 40 -19.21 -9.18 31.26
N GLY A 41 -18.89 -9.22 32.54
CA GLY A 41 -17.52 -9.42 33.05
C GLY A 41 -16.90 -10.71 32.55
N LEU A 42 -17.67 -11.80 32.47
CA LEU A 42 -17.20 -13.10 31.96
C LEU A 42 -16.78 -13.01 30.49
N TYR A 43 -17.57 -12.33 29.62
CA TYR A 43 -17.20 -12.11 28.24
C TYR A 43 -16.00 -11.18 28.12
N ILE A 44 -15.94 -10.10 28.91
CA ILE A 44 -14.79 -9.18 28.89
C ILE A 44 -13.52 -9.90 29.31
N ALA A 45 -13.55 -10.76 30.34
CA ALA A 45 -12.39 -11.55 30.76
C ALA A 45 -11.88 -12.49 29.65
N LYS A 46 -12.80 -13.13 28.88
CA LYS A 46 -12.46 -13.95 27.72
C LYS A 46 -11.73 -13.14 26.65
N TYR A 47 -12.27 -11.96 26.28
CA TYR A 47 -11.64 -11.09 25.27
C TYR A 47 -10.35 -10.44 25.77
N LEU A 48 -10.24 -10.13 27.07
CA LEU A 48 -9.00 -9.66 27.69
C LEU A 48 -7.88 -10.70 27.54
N PHE A 49 -8.17 -11.96 27.88
CA PHE A 49 -7.21 -13.05 27.73
C PHE A 49 -6.75 -13.21 26.28
N LEU A 50 -7.70 -13.25 25.32
CA LEU A 50 -7.40 -13.34 23.90
C LEU A 50 -6.57 -12.14 23.39
N THR A 51 -6.87 -10.95 23.89
CA THR A 51 -6.15 -9.73 23.51
C THR A 51 -4.72 -9.75 24.04
N ILE A 52 -4.51 -10.14 25.30
CA ILE A 52 -3.17 -10.26 25.89
C ILE A 52 -2.35 -11.32 25.14
N PHE A 53 -2.95 -12.49 24.90
CA PHE A 53 -2.29 -13.56 24.14
C PHE A 53 -1.93 -13.10 22.73
N GLY A 54 -2.86 -12.44 22.01
CA GLY A 54 -2.63 -11.89 20.69
C GLY A 54 -1.55 -10.79 20.68
N ALA A 55 -1.51 -9.94 21.70
CA ALA A 55 -0.50 -8.90 21.84
C ALA A 55 0.91 -9.51 22.04
N VAL A 56 1.03 -10.54 22.87
CA VAL A 56 2.30 -11.26 23.08
C VAL A 56 2.78 -11.92 21.80
N VAL A 57 1.91 -12.66 21.11
CA VAL A 57 2.24 -13.29 19.82
C VAL A 57 2.60 -12.23 18.77
N GLY A 58 1.83 -11.14 18.70
CA GLY A 58 2.10 -10.03 17.78
C GLY A 58 3.46 -9.36 18.04
N LEU A 59 3.83 -9.15 19.31
CA LEU A 59 5.15 -8.63 19.68
C LEU A 59 6.27 -9.59 19.29
N LEU A 60 6.11 -10.89 19.55
CA LEU A 60 7.10 -11.90 19.15
C LEU A 60 7.27 -11.96 17.62
N CYS A 61 6.19 -11.86 16.86
CA CYS A 61 6.23 -11.82 15.39
C CYS A 61 6.77 -10.48 14.83
N SER A 62 6.62 -9.38 15.58
CA SER A 62 7.08 -8.06 15.14
C SER A 62 8.61 -7.96 15.03
N ILE A 63 9.34 -8.72 15.85
CA ILE A 63 10.81 -8.71 15.86
C ILE A 63 11.39 -9.29 14.55
N PRO A 64 11.08 -10.54 14.13
CA PRO A 64 11.59 -11.08 12.88
C PRO A 64 11.06 -10.31 11.66
N PHE A 65 9.82 -9.82 11.72
CA PHE A 65 9.26 -8.99 10.66
C PHE A 65 9.99 -7.65 10.52
N GLY A 66 10.28 -6.97 11.63
CA GLY A 66 11.07 -5.75 11.65
C GLY A 66 12.49 -5.97 11.13
N ASN A 67 13.15 -7.06 11.55
CA ASN A 67 14.49 -7.41 11.06
C ASN A 67 14.49 -7.70 9.56
N LEU A 68 13.46 -8.36 9.03
CA LEU A 68 13.30 -8.62 7.60
C LEU A 68 13.18 -7.31 6.81
N LEU A 69 12.37 -6.37 7.27
CA LEU A 69 12.25 -5.05 6.65
C LEU A 69 13.56 -4.25 6.74
N ILE A 70 14.20 -4.22 7.89
CA ILE A 70 15.46 -3.50 8.10
C ILE A 70 16.58 -4.12 7.26
N SER A 71 16.68 -5.44 7.17
CA SER A 71 17.71 -6.11 6.35
C SER A 71 17.57 -5.82 4.86
N SER A 72 16.36 -5.62 4.38
CA SER A 72 16.09 -5.21 3.00
C SER A 72 16.51 -3.75 2.73
N LEU A 73 16.33 -2.86 3.73
CA LEU A 73 16.73 -1.45 3.66
C LEU A 73 18.23 -1.24 3.90
N SER A 74 18.84 -2.00 4.82
CA SER A 74 20.23 -1.79 5.25
C SER A 74 21.27 -2.16 4.20
N ARG A 75 20.89 -2.76 3.09
CA ARG A 75 21.78 -2.95 1.93
C ARG A 75 22.27 -1.62 1.34
N ASN A 76 21.46 -0.56 1.47
CA ASN A 76 21.73 0.74 0.85
C ASN A 76 21.70 1.93 1.83
N LEU A 77 21.31 1.72 3.08
CA LEU A 77 21.20 2.77 4.11
C LEU A 77 21.73 2.25 5.45
N ILE A 78 22.62 3.03 6.07
CA ILE A 78 23.06 2.78 7.45
C ILE A 78 21.95 3.31 8.38
N LEU A 79 21.04 2.42 8.81
CA LEU A 79 19.97 2.75 9.72
C LEU A 79 20.37 2.38 11.15
N GLU A 80 20.71 3.36 11.96
CA GLU A 80 20.80 3.20 13.41
C GLU A 80 19.40 3.30 14.02
N SER A 81 18.83 2.18 14.46
CA SER A 81 17.57 2.18 15.20
C SER A 81 17.76 2.68 16.62
N LYS A 82 17.54 3.96 16.87
CA LYS A 82 17.62 4.57 18.22
C LYS A 82 16.44 4.23 19.14
N PHE A 83 15.32 3.73 18.61
CA PHE A 83 14.08 3.56 19.39
C PHE A 83 13.87 2.16 19.97
N GLY A 84 14.67 1.19 19.62
CA GLY A 84 14.58 -0.17 20.17
C GLY A 84 13.18 -0.80 20.06
N ILE A 85 12.78 -1.55 21.09
CA ILE A 85 11.48 -2.27 21.16
C ILE A 85 10.31 -1.40 21.67
N LEU A 86 10.57 -0.20 22.17
CA LEU A 86 9.59 0.66 22.85
C LEU A 86 8.38 1.04 21.98
N PRO A 87 8.55 1.45 20.70
CA PRO A 87 7.42 1.74 19.81
C PRO A 87 6.51 0.53 19.57
N ASN A 88 7.08 -0.67 19.48
CA ASN A 88 6.31 -1.90 19.27
C ASN A 88 5.43 -2.22 20.50
N ILE A 89 5.98 -2.04 21.70
CA ILE A 89 5.22 -2.20 22.96
C ILE A 89 4.11 -1.15 23.04
N ALA A 90 4.41 0.11 22.75
CA ALA A 90 3.41 1.18 22.77
C ALA A 90 2.27 0.92 21.77
N GLY A 91 2.61 0.47 20.55
CA GLY A 91 1.64 0.07 19.53
C GLY A 91 0.77 -1.10 19.97
N ALA A 92 1.36 -2.14 20.57
CA ALA A 92 0.63 -3.30 21.09
C ALA A 92 -0.35 -2.92 22.22
N ILE A 93 0.06 -2.03 23.12
CA ILE A 93 -0.81 -1.50 24.20
C ILE A 93 -1.96 -0.70 23.60
N LEU A 94 -1.68 0.20 22.66
CA LEU A 94 -2.70 1.02 22.01
C LEU A 94 -3.77 0.17 21.31
N VAL A 95 -3.35 -0.81 20.49
CA VAL A 95 -4.26 -1.72 19.80
C VAL A 95 -5.07 -2.55 20.80
N SER A 96 -4.42 -3.07 21.86
CA SER A 96 -5.10 -3.84 22.91
C SER A 96 -6.18 -3.01 23.61
N LEU A 97 -5.89 -1.76 23.91
CA LEU A 97 -6.86 -0.85 24.54
C LEU A 97 -8.06 -0.58 23.63
N VAL A 98 -7.83 -0.34 22.35
CA VAL A 98 -8.89 -0.16 21.34
C VAL A 98 -9.77 -1.42 21.28
N VAL A 99 -9.17 -2.60 21.16
CA VAL A 99 -9.88 -3.89 21.12
C VAL A 99 -10.77 -4.08 22.37
N LEU A 100 -10.24 -3.81 23.56
CA LEU A 100 -10.97 -3.96 24.81
C LEU A 100 -12.11 -2.95 24.95
N LEU A 101 -11.93 -1.70 24.51
CA LEU A 101 -12.99 -0.70 24.50
C LEU A 101 -14.15 -1.15 23.59
N PHE A 102 -13.85 -1.66 22.41
CA PHE A 102 -14.88 -2.19 21.50
C PHE A 102 -15.55 -3.45 22.04
N ALA A 103 -14.79 -4.37 22.62
CA ALA A 103 -15.35 -5.55 23.29
C ALA A 103 -16.29 -5.13 24.44
N TRP A 104 -15.88 -4.17 25.24
CA TRP A 104 -16.71 -3.59 26.31
C TRP A 104 -18.00 -2.97 25.78
N HIS A 105 -17.94 -2.22 24.68
CA HIS A 105 -19.11 -1.62 24.06
C HIS A 105 -20.09 -2.67 23.52
N HIS A 106 -19.58 -3.65 22.76
CA HIS A 106 -20.42 -4.64 22.08
C HIS A 106 -21.01 -5.71 23.02
N THR A 107 -20.30 -6.11 24.08
CA THR A 107 -20.86 -6.98 25.12
C THR A 107 -22.03 -6.35 25.90
N GLY A 108 -22.22 -5.04 25.75
CA GLY A 108 -23.40 -4.35 26.28
C GLY A 108 -24.75 -4.88 25.75
N LYS A 109 -24.74 -5.57 24.59
CA LYS A 109 -25.95 -6.22 24.04
C LYS A 109 -26.51 -7.32 24.91
N THR A 110 -25.68 -7.96 25.74
CA THR A 110 -26.15 -8.97 26.70
C THR A 110 -27.20 -8.43 27.66
N LYS A 111 -27.21 -7.11 27.95
CA LYS A 111 -28.23 -6.48 28.79
C LYS A 111 -29.65 -6.59 28.22
N LYS A 112 -29.79 -6.62 26.90
CA LYS A 112 -31.07 -6.61 26.18
C LYS A 112 -31.74 -7.99 26.10
N ILE A 113 -31.03 -9.06 26.43
CA ILE A 113 -31.57 -10.42 26.43
C ILE A 113 -32.44 -10.60 27.66
N SER A 114 -33.75 -10.88 27.46
CA SER A 114 -34.64 -11.23 28.57
C SER A 114 -34.62 -12.74 28.83
N PRO A 115 -34.78 -13.21 30.09
CA PRO A 115 -34.90 -14.62 30.40
C PRO A 115 -36.02 -15.30 29.62
N LEU A 116 -37.17 -14.62 29.52
CA LEU A 116 -38.37 -15.15 28.83
C LEU A 116 -38.13 -15.35 27.31
N GLU A 117 -37.47 -14.39 26.64
CA GLU A 117 -37.11 -14.52 25.22
C GLU A 117 -36.07 -15.63 25.00
N ALA A 118 -35.16 -15.85 25.94
CA ALA A 118 -34.17 -16.90 25.86
C ALA A 118 -34.79 -18.33 25.97
N PHE A 119 -35.83 -18.49 26.80
CA PHE A 119 -36.57 -19.73 26.90
C PHE A 119 -37.49 -19.98 25.68
N ARG A 120 -38.02 -18.93 25.07
CA ARG A 120 -38.83 -18.99 23.84
C ARG A 120 -38.04 -19.10 22.55
N ASN A 121 -36.78 -19.49 22.58
CA ASN A 121 -35.86 -19.58 21.44
C ASN A 121 -35.70 -18.28 20.62
N GLY A 122 -35.90 -17.10 21.25
CA GLY A 122 -35.72 -15.82 20.57
C GLY A 122 -36.85 -15.45 19.61
N GLU A 123 -37.93 -16.18 19.56
CA GLU A 123 -39.10 -15.85 18.74
C GLU A 123 -39.93 -14.75 19.38
N SER A 124 -39.60 -13.49 19.09
CA SER A 124 -40.54 -12.39 19.23
C SER A 124 -41.49 -12.40 18.02
N GLY A 125 -42.81 -12.51 18.27
CA GLY A 125 -43.84 -12.60 17.25
C GLY A 125 -44.01 -11.38 16.32
N GLU A 126 -43.05 -10.50 16.21
CA GLU A 126 -43.10 -9.24 15.42
C GLU A 126 -42.37 -9.32 14.06
N ARG A 127 -42.10 -10.50 13.50
CA ARG A 127 -41.34 -10.66 12.25
C ARG A 127 -42.04 -10.26 10.95
N TYR A 128 -43.26 -9.77 10.99
CA TYR A 128 -44.08 -9.55 9.76
C TYR A 128 -43.87 -8.20 9.04
N LYS A 129 -42.91 -7.38 9.38
CA LYS A 129 -42.66 -6.07 8.71
C LYS A 129 -41.35 -5.98 7.91
N LYS A 130 -40.85 -7.09 7.35
CA LYS A 130 -39.81 -6.97 6.32
C LYS A 130 -40.45 -6.62 5.00
N LYS A 131 -40.34 -5.36 4.55
CA LYS A 131 -40.68 -4.97 3.19
C LYS A 131 -39.73 -5.70 2.24
N SER A 132 -40.23 -6.65 1.44
CA SER A 132 -39.47 -7.23 0.35
C SER A 132 -39.26 -6.16 -0.72
N GLY A 133 -37.99 -5.92 -1.12
CA GLY A 133 -37.67 -4.91 -2.12
C GLY A 133 -38.16 -5.27 -3.53
N TYR A 134 -38.25 -6.56 -3.84
CA TYR A 134 -38.64 -7.07 -5.16
C TYR A 134 -39.68 -8.20 -5.05
N ARG A 135 -40.56 -8.34 -6.05
CA ARG A 135 -41.56 -9.44 -6.11
C ARG A 135 -40.99 -10.61 -6.91
N LEU A 136 -40.95 -11.81 -6.31
CA LEU A 136 -40.41 -13.03 -6.91
C LEU A 136 -41.11 -13.39 -8.27
N GLY A 137 -42.41 -13.19 -8.38
CA GLY A 137 -43.19 -13.56 -9.57
C GLY A 137 -42.91 -12.77 -10.84
N LYS A 138 -42.10 -11.70 -10.77
CA LYS A 138 -41.66 -10.89 -11.93
C LYS A 138 -40.17 -11.05 -12.25
N SER A 139 -39.43 -11.87 -11.49
CA SER A 139 -37.98 -12.03 -11.67
C SER A 139 -37.70 -13.09 -12.75
N ARG A 140 -36.90 -12.70 -13.75
CA ARG A 140 -36.29 -13.60 -14.74
C ARG A 140 -34.96 -14.19 -14.27
N VAL A 141 -34.53 -13.85 -13.09
CA VAL A 141 -33.22 -14.21 -12.51
C VAL A 141 -33.34 -15.49 -11.69
N GLY A 142 -32.31 -16.33 -11.67
CA GLY A 142 -32.28 -17.56 -10.89
C GLY A 142 -32.58 -17.34 -9.41
N THR A 143 -33.32 -18.26 -8.77
CA THR A 143 -33.81 -18.12 -7.39
C THR A 143 -32.72 -17.81 -6.36
N ALA A 144 -31.54 -18.41 -6.47
CA ALA A 144 -30.43 -18.17 -5.55
C ALA A 144 -29.92 -16.72 -5.64
N LEU A 145 -29.76 -16.19 -6.85
CA LEU A 145 -29.31 -14.82 -7.07
C LEU A 145 -30.38 -13.80 -6.62
N TYR A 146 -31.65 -14.10 -6.87
CA TYR A 146 -32.75 -13.29 -6.38
C TYR A 146 -32.77 -13.19 -4.85
N LEU A 147 -32.64 -14.32 -4.16
CA LEU A 147 -32.62 -14.36 -2.70
C LEU A 147 -31.42 -13.58 -2.15
N ALA A 148 -30.23 -13.79 -2.73
CA ALA A 148 -29.00 -13.06 -2.32
C ALA A 148 -29.17 -11.54 -2.45
N TRP A 149 -29.67 -11.05 -3.58
CA TRP A 149 -29.91 -9.64 -3.84
C TRP A 149 -30.97 -9.04 -2.92
N ASN A 150 -32.08 -9.76 -2.74
CA ASN A 150 -33.17 -9.33 -1.86
C ASN A 150 -32.73 -9.21 -0.40
N ASP A 151 -31.87 -10.11 0.10
CA ASP A 151 -31.34 -10.05 1.46
C ASP A 151 -30.48 -8.81 1.67
N ILE A 152 -29.59 -8.50 0.70
CA ILE A 152 -28.73 -7.32 0.76
C ILE A 152 -29.58 -6.04 0.80
N LEU A 153 -30.58 -5.93 -0.07
CA LEU A 153 -31.44 -4.76 -0.15
C LEU A 153 -32.37 -4.60 1.06
N SER A 154 -32.87 -5.74 1.62
CA SER A 154 -33.77 -5.70 2.77
C SER A 154 -33.08 -5.40 4.09
N SER A 155 -31.78 -5.67 4.21
CA SER A 155 -31.02 -5.50 5.46
C SER A 155 -29.59 -4.95 5.24
N PRO A 156 -29.38 -3.81 4.58
CA PRO A 156 -28.07 -3.32 4.17
C PRO A 156 -27.13 -3.08 5.36
N ARG A 157 -27.67 -2.67 6.51
CA ARG A 157 -26.87 -2.44 7.74
C ARG A 157 -26.18 -3.70 8.27
N ARG A 158 -26.72 -4.88 7.95
CA ARG A 158 -26.16 -6.17 8.36
C ARG A 158 -24.85 -6.45 7.61
N PHE A 159 -24.76 -6.01 6.35
CA PHE A 159 -23.65 -6.26 5.44
C PHE A 159 -22.64 -5.12 5.38
N LEU A 160 -22.98 -3.93 5.89
CA LEU A 160 -22.15 -2.73 5.82
C LEU A 160 -20.74 -2.94 6.41
N GLY A 161 -20.65 -3.62 7.56
CA GLY A 161 -19.36 -3.89 8.20
C GLY A 161 -18.43 -4.72 7.30
N MET A 162 -18.97 -5.74 6.65
CA MET A 162 -18.22 -6.59 5.72
C MET A 162 -17.81 -5.79 4.47
N ALA A 163 -18.74 -5.03 3.90
CA ALA A 163 -18.46 -4.20 2.73
C ALA A 163 -17.34 -3.18 3.01
N VAL A 164 -17.38 -2.51 4.16
CA VAL A 164 -16.33 -1.58 4.57
C VAL A 164 -15.00 -2.30 4.76
N SER A 165 -14.99 -3.49 5.37
CA SER A 165 -13.76 -4.26 5.58
C SER A 165 -13.13 -4.68 4.25
N PHE A 166 -13.92 -5.22 3.32
CA PHE A 166 -13.42 -5.59 1.99
C PHE A 166 -12.90 -4.38 1.24
N CYS A 167 -13.62 -3.25 1.29
CA CYS A 167 -13.20 -2.01 0.67
C CYS A 167 -11.85 -1.52 1.22
N LEU A 168 -11.69 -1.46 2.55
CA LEU A 168 -10.46 -1.00 3.19
C LEU A 168 -9.26 -1.91 2.90
N LEU A 169 -9.45 -3.24 3.02
CA LEU A 169 -8.38 -4.20 2.76
C LEU A 169 -7.92 -4.15 1.31
N THR A 170 -8.88 -4.13 0.37
CA THR A 170 -8.57 -4.03 -1.06
C THR A 170 -7.93 -2.70 -1.41
N THR A 171 -8.42 -1.58 -0.87
CA THR A 171 -7.80 -0.26 -1.08
C THR A 171 -6.36 -0.26 -0.60
N MET A 172 -6.09 -0.79 0.59
CA MET A 172 -4.74 -0.89 1.14
C MET A 172 -3.80 -1.70 0.22
N LEU A 173 -4.26 -2.84 -0.29
CA LEU A 173 -3.50 -3.65 -1.24
C LEU A 173 -3.22 -2.89 -2.52
N LEU A 174 -4.25 -2.28 -3.13
CA LEU A 174 -4.10 -1.57 -4.40
C LEU A 174 -3.21 -0.33 -4.29
N VAL A 175 -3.24 0.38 -3.17
CA VAL A 175 -2.31 1.49 -2.88
C VAL A 175 -0.86 0.99 -2.87
N THR A 176 -0.58 -0.14 -2.20
CA THR A 176 0.76 -0.70 -2.12
C THR A 176 1.25 -1.17 -3.49
N VAL A 177 0.39 -1.86 -4.26
CA VAL A 177 0.70 -2.29 -5.64
C VAL A 177 0.98 -1.10 -6.55
N THR A 178 0.13 -0.06 -6.49
CA THR A 178 0.33 1.16 -7.29
C THR A 178 1.65 1.86 -6.93
N THR A 179 2.01 1.88 -5.64
CA THR A 179 3.29 2.43 -5.20
C THR A 179 4.46 1.66 -5.80
N ALA A 180 4.42 0.31 -5.76
CA ALA A 180 5.43 -0.54 -6.38
C ALA A 180 5.57 -0.26 -7.89
N ASN A 181 4.45 -0.28 -8.62
CA ASN A 181 4.44 0.00 -10.07
C ASN A 181 4.97 1.41 -10.41
N THR A 182 4.72 2.39 -9.54
CA THR A 182 5.23 3.76 -9.73
C THR A 182 6.74 3.80 -9.57
N MET A 183 7.28 3.13 -8.55
CA MET A 183 8.73 3.06 -8.31
C MET A 183 9.48 2.31 -9.44
N ASP A 184 8.79 1.41 -10.14
CA ASP A 184 9.35 0.65 -11.27
C ASP A 184 9.19 1.38 -12.61
N SER A 185 8.58 2.56 -12.64
CA SER A 185 8.34 3.25 -13.91
C SER A 185 9.58 3.99 -14.42
N SER A 186 9.75 4.03 -15.74
CA SER A 186 10.80 4.82 -16.39
C SER A 186 10.66 6.33 -16.12
N ALA A 187 9.44 6.81 -15.90
CA ALA A 187 9.19 8.19 -15.49
C ALA A 187 9.76 8.50 -14.11
N PHE A 188 9.83 7.51 -13.23
CA PHE A 188 10.41 7.68 -11.89
C PHE A 188 11.94 7.87 -11.93
N ALA A 189 12.62 7.37 -12.96
CA ALA A 189 14.08 7.53 -13.11
C ALA A 189 14.49 8.99 -13.29
N THR A 190 13.61 9.85 -13.80
CA THR A 190 13.92 11.29 -14.05
C THR A 190 14.16 12.09 -12.76
N VAL A 191 13.70 11.60 -11.60
CA VAL A 191 13.99 12.25 -10.30
C VAL A 191 15.44 12.06 -9.84
N PHE A 192 16.21 11.19 -10.53
CA PHE A 192 17.62 10.96 -10.27
C PHE A 192 18.55 11.59 -11.31
N GLY A 193 18.02 12.29 -12.31
CA GLY A 193 18.80 12.94 -13.35
C GLY A 193 18.03 13.15 -14.64
N ALA A 194 18.75 13.40 -15.74
CA ALA A 194 18.14 13.57 -17.06
C ALA A 194 17.57 12.25 -17.59
N LYS A 195 16.54 12.33 -18.45
CA LYS A 195 15.94 11.16 -19.08
C LYS A 195 16.96 10.40 -19.93
N SER A 196 17.01 9.08 -19.76
CA SER A 196 17.89 8.17 -20.51
C SER A 196 17.23 6.84 -20.79
N ASP A 197 17.73 6.15 -21.83
CA ASP A 197 17.24 4.84 -22.23
C ASP A 197 17.94 3.73 -21.46
N LEU A 198 19.26 3.88 -21.23
CA LEU A 198 20.06 2.91 -20.47
C LEU A 198 21.03 3.63 -19.53
N TYR A 199 21.41 2.91 -18.49
CA TYR A 199 22.36 3.29 -17.45
C TYR A 199 23.51 2.28 -17.42
N PHE A 200 24.76 2.77 -17.52
CA PHE A 200 25.94 1.94 -17.53
C PHE A 200 26.78 2.19 -16.27
N ARG A 201 26.94 1.15 -15.46
CA ARG A 201 27.74 1.18 -14.25
C ARG A 201 28.98 0.31 -14.44
N SER A 202 30.14 0.95 -14.49
CA SER A 202 31.41 0.23 -14.57
C SER A 202 31.73 -0.48 -13.26
N SER A 203 32.29 -1.68 -13.37
CA SER A 203 32.87 -2.42 -12.23
C SER A 203 34.18 -1.78 -11.72
N LYS A 204 34.86 -1.02 -12.59
CA LYS A 204 36.07 -0.28 -12.28
C LYS A 204 35.74 1.18 -12.07
N GLN A 205 36.01 1.69 -10.88
CA GLN A 205 35.85 3.12 -10.60
C GLN A 205 37.11 3.88 -11.03
N ALA A 206 36.94 4.99 -11.73
CA ALA A 206 38.02 5.91 -12.04
C ALA A 206 38.44 6.67 -10.77
N GLY A 207 39.66 7.17 -10.74
CA GLY A 207 40.16 7.96 -9.60
C GLY A 207 39.58 9.37 -9.57
N THR A 208 39.28 9.95 -10.71
CA THR A 208 38.71 11.30 -10.87
C THR A 208 37.50 11.29 -11.81
N PHE A 209 36.66 12.34 -11.69
CA PHE A 209 35.53 12.50 -12.62
C PHE A 209 35.99 12.75 -14.06
N GLU A 210 37.16 13.42 -14.26
CA GLU A 210 37.70 13.64 -15.61
C GLU A 210 38.11 12.34 -16.29
N ASP A 211 38.70 11.39 -15.55
CA ASP A 211 39.05 10.08 -16.11
C ASP A 211 37.79 9.24 -16.37
N GLU A 212 36.80 9.32 -15.48
CA GLU A 212 35.52 8.67 -15.65
C GLU A 212 34.77 9.21 -16.91
N TRP A 213 34.84 10.51 -17.16
CA TRP A 213 34.23 11.11 -18.34
C TRP A 213 34.92 10.67 -19.63
N LYS A 214 36.25 10.59 -19.67
CA LYS A 214 36.99 10.05 -20.84
C LYS A 214 36.53 8.62 -21.19
N GLU A 215 36.31 7.79 -20.19
CA GLU A 215 35.78 6.44 -20.41
C GLU A 215 34.32 6.47 -20.88
N THR A 216 33.53 7.46 -20.45
CA THR A 216 32.15 7.67 -20.92
C THR A 216 32.13 8.09 -22.40
N GLU A 217 33.03 8.97 -22.82
CA GLU A 217 33.19 9.38 -24.23
C GLU A 217 33.60 8.19 -25.11
N LYS A 218 34.61 7.40 -24.68
CA LYS A 218 35.03 6.16 -25.38
C LYS A 218 33.89 5.17 -25.56
N LEU A 219 33.06 4.99 -24.53
CA LEU A 219 31.88 4.15 -24.62
C LEU A 219 30.92 4.67 -25.72
N GLY A 220 30.69 5.97 -25.77
CA GLY A 220 29.88 6.62 -26.82
C GLY A 220 30.43 6.39 -28.22
N GLU A 221 31.74 6.53 -28.44
CA GLU A 221 32.41 6.24 -29.71
C GLU A 221 32.23 4.76 -30.13
N ILE A 222 32.40 3.84 -29.19
CA ILE A 222 32.20 2.40 -29.45
C ILE A 222 30.75 2.11 -29.83
N LEU A 223 29.75 2.70 -29.13
CA LEU A 223 28.34 2.52 -29.46
C LEU A 223 28.02 3.05 -30.85
N ASN A 224 28.52 4.24 -31.18
CA ASN A 224 28.34 4.86 -32.50
C ASN A 224 28.96 3.99 -33.61
N SER A 225 30.16 3.44 -33.44
CA SER A 225 30.81 2.53 -34.39
C SER A 225 30.03 1.26 -34.64
N LYS A 226 29.24 0.80 -33.66
CA LYS A 226 28.38 -0.39 -33.72
C LYS A 226 26.96 -0.11 -34.18
N LYS A 227 26.71 1.04 -34.83
CA LYS A 227 25.39 1.46 -35.33
C LYS A 227 24.32 1.59 -34.21
N MET A 228 24.74 2.04 -33.06
CA MET A 228 23.89 2.40 -31.91
C MET A 228 24.16 3.86 -31.54
N PRO A 229 23.68 4.82 -32.36
CA PRO A 229 23.99 6.23 -32.14
C PRO A 229 23.40 6.70 -30.81
N ALA A 230 24.27 7.22 -29.94
CA ALA A 230 23.88 7.61 -28.60
C ALA A 230 24.57 8.91 -28.16
N LYS A 231 23.81 9.73 -27.43
CA LYS A 231 24.30 10.84 -26.62
C LYS A 231 24.66 10.28 -25.25
N MET A 232 25.89 10.52 -24.83
CA MET A 232 26.38 10.12 -23.51
C MET A 232 26.35 11.31 -22.59
N PHE A 233 25.94 11.09 -21.34
CA PHE A 233 25.98 12.12 -20.31
C PHE A 233 26.17 11.51 -18.92
N GLN A 234 26.66 12.34 -18.01
CA GLN A 234 26.92 11.95 -16.64
C GLN A 234 26.85 13.17 -15.73
N GLU A 235 26.46 12.98 -14.48
CA GLU A 235 26.41 14.05 -13.49
C GLU A 235 27.47 13.83 -12.42
N SER A 236 28.20 14.88 -12.11
CA SER A 236 29.12 14.94 -10.97
C SER A 236 28.43 15.58 -9.78
N LEU A 237 28.80 15.09 -8.59
CA LEU A 237 28.29 15.52 -7.30
C LEU A 237 29.38 16.24 -6.53
N TYR A 238 29.03 17.37 -5.95
CA TYR A 238 29.92 18.16 -5.10
C TYR A 238 29.24 18.46 -3.79
N GLN A 239 29.91 18.21 -2.68
CA GLN A 239 29.41 18.62 -1.37
C GLN A 239 29.96 20.01 -1.07
N LEU A 240 29.12 21.04 -1.24
CA LEU A 240 29.53 22.43 -1.10
C LEU A 240 28.89 23.09 0.12
N SER A 241 29.59 24.08 0.68
CA SER A 241 28.98 24.98 1.65
C SER A 241 28.20 26.07 0.94
N VAL A 242 26.98 26.33 1.43
CA VAL A 242 26.05 27.31 0.90
C VAL A 242 25.62 28.23 2.02
N SER A 243 25.84 29.51 1.85
CA SER A 243 25.48 30.54 2.84
C SER A 243 24.25 31.33 2.39
N TYR A 244 23.30 31.51 3.31
CA TYR A 244 22.11 32.34 3.11
C TYR A 244 21.64 32.95 4.43
N ASN A 245 21.38 34.26 4.45
CA ASN A 245 20.95 35.01 5.64
C ASN A 245 21.81 34.77 6.90
N GLY A 246 23.12 34.66 6.71
CA GLY A 246 24.08 34.47 7.81
C GLY A 246 24.15 33.04 8.37
N SER A 247 23.45 32.09 7.76
CA SER A 247 23.53 30.66 8.09
C SER A 247 24.25 29.91 6.99
N GLU A 248 25.02 28.89 7.38
CA GLU A 248 25.79 28.05 6.48
C GLU A 248 25.20 26.62 6.43
N TYR A 249 25.08 26.07 5.24
CA TYR A 249 24.44 24.77 4.99
C TYR A 249 25.36 23.92 4.11
N SER A 250 25.54 22.66 4.47
CA SER A 250 26.19 21.68 3.60
C SER A 250 25.14 21.06 2.68
N ILE A 251 25.29 21.25 1.36
CA ILE A 251 24.31 20.86 0.33
C ILE A 251 25.03 20.12 -0.79
N THR A 252 24.41 19.09 -1.32
CA THR A 252 24.89 18.37 -2.50
C THR A 252 24.55 19.14 -3.77
N CYS A 253 25.58 19.55 -4.53
CA CYS A 253 25.42 20.26 -5.79
C CYS A 253 25.67 19.33 -6.97
N PHE A 254 24.75 19.29 -7.92
CA PHE A 254 24.88 18.54 -9.17
C PHE A 254 25.35 19.40 -10.30
N LYS A 255 26.28 18.87 -11.10
CA LYS A 255 26.71 19.45 -12.36
C LYS A 255 26.67 18.41 -13.45
N GLY A 256 25.93 18.67 -14.53
CA GLY A 256 25.84 17.79 -15.68
C GLY A 256 27.02 17.96 -16.64
N ARG A 257 27.38 16.88 -17.33
CA ARG A 257 28.31 16.88 -18.45
C ARG A 257 27.72 16.06 -19.58
N GLY A 258 27.69 16.64 -20.79
CA GLY A 258 27.01 16.07 -21.94
C GLY A 258 25.51 16.33 -22.00
N THR A 259 24.91 16.95 -20.98
CA THR A 259 23.52 17.38 -20.92
C THR A 259 23.37 18.86 -21.27
N GLU A 260 22.14 19.27 -21.58
CA GLU A 260 21.70 20.66 -21.60
C GLU A 260 20.80 20.92 -20.39
N MET A 261 20.68 22.18 -19.96
CA MET A 261 19.84 22.52 -18.81
C MET A 261 18.34 22.21 -19.08
N THR A 262 17.94 22.15 -20.35
CA THR A 262 16.60 21.75 -20.80
C THR A 262 16.32 20.25 -20.69
N ASP A 263 17.34 19.41 -20.49
CA ASP A 263 17.16 17.96 -20.33
C ASP A 263 16.57 17.57 -18.95
N TYR A 264 16.43 18.55 -18.05
CA TYR A 264 15.93 18.34 -16.69
C TYR A 264 14.51 18.88 -16.51
N GLU A 265 13.77 18.28 -15.57
CA GLU A 265 12.42 18.72 -15.22
C GLU A 265 12.45 19.78 -14.12
N TYR A 266 11.84 20.94 -14.40
CA TYR A 266 11.64 22.02 -13.44
C TYR A 266 10.18 22.10 -13.02
N LEU A 267 9.96 22.35 -11.72
CA LEU A 267 8.61 22.45 -11.14
C LEU A 267 8.02 23.85 -11.31
N GLU A 268 8.84 24.87 -11.06
CA GLU A 268 8.46 26.29 -11.06
C GLU A 268 9.69 27.11 -11.49
N GLY A 269 9.44 28.29 -12.10
CA GLY A 269 10.51 29.21 -12.52
C GLY A 269 10.95 29.01 -13.96
N SER A 270 12.18 29.36 -14.27
CA SER A 270 12.78 29.29 -15.59
C SER A 270 14.03 28.40 -15.58
N VAL A 271 14.29 27.76 -16.73
CA VAL A 271 15.54 26.99 -16.90
C VAL A 271 16.75 27.90 -16.69
N PRO A 272 17.73 27.51 -15.86
CA PRO A 272 18.99 28.28 -15.73
C PRO A 272 19.66 28.45 -17.08
N GLN A 273 19.97 29.68 -17.45
CA GLN A 273 20.57 30.03 -18.76
C GLN A 273 22.02 30.50 -18.64
N ASN A 274 22.44 30.92 -17.46
CA ASN A 274 23.76 31.47 -17.21
C ASN A 274 24.47 30.72 -16.08
N GLU A 275 25.80 30.78 -16.10
CA GLU A 275 26.63 30.12 -15.08
C GLU A 275 26.38 30.59 -13.63
N ASN A 276 25.76 31.76 -13.45
CA ASN A 276 25.40 32.29 -12.13
C ASN A 276 23.96 31.94 -11.71
N GLU A 277 23.25 31.12 -12.50
CA GLU A 277 21.89 30.72 -12.20
C GLU A 277 21.84 29.25 -11.73
N ILE A 278 20.99 29.01 -10.74
CA ILE A 278 20.82 27.68 -10.15
C ILE A 278 19.36 27.31 -10.00
N ALA A 279 19.11 26.02 -9.94
CA ALA A 279 17.84 25.50 -9.47
C ALA A 279 18.02 24.80 -8.12
N ILE A 280 17.09 25.01 -7.21
CA ILE A 280 17.08 24.37 -5.89
C ILE A 280 15.87 23.46 -5.73
N THR A 281 15.95 22.48 -4.85
CA THR A 281 14.79 21.68 -4.49
C THR A 281 13.90 22.39 -3.47
N LYS A 282 12.64 21.97 -3.33
CA LYS A 282 11.77 22.50 -2.26
C LYS A 282 12.34 22.26 -0.86
N GLN A 283 13.01 21.13 -0.65
CA GLN A 283 13.67 20.79 0.62
C GLN A 283 14.79 21.78 0.96
N VAL A 284 15.59 22.18 -0.03
CA VAL A 284 16.59 23.24 0.16
C VAL A 284 15.93 24.58 0.43
N ALA A 285 14.86 24.92 -0.32
CA ALA A 285 14.08 26.14 -0.09
C ALA A 285 13.50 26.20 1.32
N GLU A 286 12.91 25.13 1.82
CA GLU A 286 12.37 25.02 3.19
C GLU A 286 13.49 25.11 4.25
N LYS A 287 14.61 24.45 4.02
CA LYS A 287 15.74 24.41 4.95
C LYS A 287 16.44 25.76 5.08
N THR A 288 16.61 26.48 3.98
CA THR A 288 17.33 27.76 3.94
C THR A 288 16.40 28.95 4.08
N GLY A 289 15.13 28.84 3.68
CA GLY A 289 14.17 29.93 3.52
C GLY A 289 14.28 30.68 2.19
N ALA A 290 15.17 30.23 1.27
CA ALA A 290 15.41 30.87 -0.02
C ALA A 290 14.25 30.62 -1.00
N LYS A 291 13.98 31.63 -1.84
CA LYS A 291 12.91 31.61 -2.87
C LYS A 291 13.49 31.90 -4.24
N ILE A 292 12.72 31.62 -5.28
CA ILE A 292 13.05 32.05 -6.64
C ILE A 292 13.21 33.56 -6.66
N GLY A 293 14.34 34.03 -7.21
CA GLY A 293 14.77 35.44 -7.22
C GLY A 293 15.78 35.79 -6.15
N ASP A 294 15.99 34.95 -5.13
CA ASP A 294 17.01 35.18 -4.10
C ASP A 294 18.39 34.72 -4.60
N LYS A 295 19.42 35.26 -3.95
CA LYS A 295 20.82 34.88 -4.20
C LYS A 295 21.35 34.06 -3.04
N LEU A 296 21.94 32.91 -3.35
CA LEU A 296 22.69 32.07 -2.43
C LEU A 296 24.19 32.26 -2.69
N THR A 297 25.00 32.35 -1.63
CA THR A 297 26.45 32.32 -1.77
C THR A 297 26.92 30.87 -1.69
N ILE A 298 27.53 30.37 -2.75
CA ILE A 298 28.10 29.02 -2.83
C ILE A 298 29.62 29.11 -2.77
N HIS A 299 30.25 28.33 -1.88
CA HIS A 299 31.68 28.28 -1.70
C HIS A 299 32.27 27.18 -2.58
N PHE A 300 33.08 27.60 -3.56
CA PHE A 300 33.80 26.73 -4.50
C PHE A 300 35.29 26.65 -4.08
N GLY A 301 35.59 26.01 -2.99
CA GLY A 301 36.91 26.08 -2.35
C GLY A 301 37.15 27.47 -1.75
N ASP A 302 38.22 28.16 -2.17
CA ASP A 302 38.51 29.53 -1.75
C ASP A 302 37.68 30.60 -2.47
N GLU A 303 36.98 30.25 -3.54
CA GLU A 303 36.11 31.17 -4.28
C GLU A 303 34.68 31.16 -3.76
N GLU A 304 34.10 32.34 -3.54
CA GLU A 304 32.71 32.53 -3.22
C GLU A 304 31.96 33.13 -4.42
N LYS A 305 30.81 32.55 -4.80
CA LYS A 305 30.00 33.08 -5.89
C LYS A 305 28.54 33.24 -5.44
N GLU A 306 27.97 34.40 -5.75
CA GLU A 306 26.55 34.65 -5.61
C GLU A 306 25.81 34.02 -6.77
N MET A 307 24.93 33.06 -6.48
CA MET A 307 24.15 32.31 -7.44
C MET A 307 22.67 32.65 -7.32
N LEU A 308 22.05 33.04 -8.41
CA LEU A 308 20.62 33.40 -8.48
C LEU A 308 19.75 32.15 -8.56
N VAL A 309 18.82 32.00 -7.65
CA VAL A 309 17.80 30.95 -7.71
C VAL A 309 16.75 31.30 -8.76
N VAL A 310 16.72 30.58 -9.89
CA VAL A 310 15.79 30.84 -10.99
C VAL A 310 14.68 29.80 -11.10
N ALA A 311 14.85 28.62 -10.49
CA ALA A 311 13.86 27.55 -10.58
C ALA A 311 13.84 26.66 -9.32
N TYR A 312 12.69 26.00 -9.14
CA TYR A 312 12.61 24.79 -8.32
C TYR A 312 12.65 23.56 -9.23
N TYR A 313 13.41 22.53 -8.82
CA TYR A 313 13.44 21.23 -9.48
C TYR A 313 13.22 20.13 -8.46
N GLN A 314 13.05 18.88 -8.93
CA GLN A 314 12.89 17.73 -8.06
C GLN A 314 14.08 16.79 -8.16
N SER A 315 14.49 16.23 -7.00
CA SER A 315 15.52 15.22 -6.91
C SER A 315 15.34 14.41 -5.63
N MET A 316 15.39 13.09 -5.74
CA MET A 316 15.37 12.20 -4.56
C MET A 316 16.75 11.92 -4.00
N THR A 317 17.81 12.31 -4.67
CA THR A 317 19.17 12.14 -4.18
C THR A 317 19.34 12.95 -2.90
N ASN A 318 19.98 12.34 -1.90
CA ASN A 318 20.18 12.93 -0.57
C ASN A 318 18.90 13.51 0.05
N MET A 319 17.76 12.77 -0.12
CA MET A 319 16.42 13.18 0.35
C MET A 319 16.02 14.59 -0.10
N GLY A 320 16.39 14.95 -1.31
CA GLY A 320 16.07 16.26 -1.87
C GLY A 320 16.95 17.41 -1.37
N ASN A 321 17.99 17.18 -0.56
CA ASN A 321 18.89 18.26 -0.13
C ASN A 321 19.93 18.55 -1.22
N THR A 322 19.46 19.06 -2.37
CA THR A 322 20.29 19.21 -3.56
C THR A 322 20.06 20.54 -4.29
N ILE A 323 21.11 21.03 -4.94
CA ILE A 323 21.14 22.18 -5.84
C ILE A 323 21.63 21.70 -7.20
N ARG A 324 21.02 22.18 -8.28
CA ARG A 324 21.51 21.99 -9.65
C ARG A 324 22.22 23.22 -10.13
N LEU A 325 23.51 23.07 -10.39
CA LEU A 325 24.35 24.10 -10.97
C LEU A 325 24.19 24.12 -12.50
N HIS A 326 24.43 25.27 -13.13
CA HIS A 326 24.55 25.34 -14.58
C HIS A 326 25.75 24.51 -15.05
N ASN A 327 25.67 23.88 -16.21
CA ASN A 327 26.70 22.96 -16.71
C ASN A 327 28.05 23.67 -16.98
N ASP A 328 28.03 24.98 -17.25
CA ASP A 328 29.22 25.78 -17.54
C ASP A 328 29.90 26.38 -16.30
N VAL A 329 29.33 26.18 -15.11
CA VAL A 329 29.97 26.65 -13.86
C VAL A 329 31.38 26.08 -13.76
N LYS A 330 32.36 26.97 -13.58
CA LYS A 330 33.75 26.57 -13.32
C LYS A 330 33.88 26.24 -11.86
N MET A 331 34.40 25.06 -11.58
CA MET A 331 34.81 24.65 -10.23
C MET A 331 36.21 25.21 -9.94
N GLY A 332 36.46 25.62 -8.70
CA GLY A 332 37.80 25.97 -8.25
C GLY A 332 38.76 24.77 -8.33
N ASP A 333 40.04 25.02 -8.52
CA ASP A 333 41.05 23.97 -8.71
C ASP A 333 41.12 22.98 -7.54
N GLU A 334 40.71 23.40 -6.35
CA GLU A 334 40.70 22.58 -5.13
C GLU A 334 39.40 21.80 -4.93
N VAL A 335 38.36 22.08 -5.75
CA VAL A 335 37.05 21.44 -5.61
C VAL A 335 37.00 20.14 -6.40
N THR A 336 37.08 19.03 -5.71
CA THR A 336 36.96 17.71 -6.32
C THR A 336 35.53 17.19 -6.19
N ALA A 337 35.07 16.45 -7.21
CA ALA A 337 33.79 15.76 -7.13
C ALA A 337 33.81 14.75 -5.98
N SER A 338 32.81 14.81 -5.10
CA SER A 338 32.61 13.83 -4.02
C SER A 338 32.08 12.49 -4.53
N GLY A 339 31.60 12.47 -5.78
CA GLY A 339 31.08 11.30 -6.47
C GLY A 339 30.50 11.67 -7.82
N TRP A 340 30.00 10.70 -8.51
CA TRP A 340 29.28 10.86 -9.78
C TRP A 340 28.20 9.82 -9.95
N MET A 341 27.19 10.19 -10.75
CA MET A 341 26.10 9.30 -11.11
C MET A 341 26.54 8.27 -12.16
N THR A 342 25.74 7.26 -12.35
CA THR A 342 25.90 6.25 -13.41
C THR A 342 25.97 6.91 -14.77
N ARG A 343 26.81 6.39 -15.68
CA ARG A 343 26.86 6.84 -17.09
C ARG A 343 25.50 6.62 -17.73
N GLN A 344 24.98 7.62 -18.40
CA GLN A 344 23.65 7.63 -18.99
C GLN A 344 23.76 7.58 -20.52
N ILE A 345 22.91 6.76 -21.15
CA ILE A 345 22.91 6.52 -22.59
C ILE A 345 21.53 6.89 -23.10
N LEU A 346 21.45 7.89 -23.99
CA LEU A 346 20.24 8.26 -24.69
C LEU A 346 20.46 8.02 -26.19
N PHE A 347 19.68 7.13 -26.79
CA PHE A 347 19.79 6.85 -28.22
C PHE A 347 19.17 7.97 -29.04
N THR A 348 19.91 8.47 -30.04
CA THR A 348 19.47 9.62 -30.85
C THR A 348 18.53 9.24 -31.98
N ASP A 349 18.39 7.96 -32.29
CA ASP A 349 17.52 7.41 -33.36
C ASP A 349 16.12 6.96 -32.84
N SER A 350 15.76 7.35 -31.63
CA SER A 350 14.44 7.07 -31.01
C SER A 350 13.98 5.60 -31.17
N PRO A 351 14.76 4.62 -30.68
CA PRO A 351 14.44 3.22 -30.84
C PRO A 351 13.18 2.81 -30.07
N SER A 352 12.48 1.78 -30.56
CA SER A 352 11.40 1.16 -29.78
C SER A 352 11.94 0.44 -28.53
N GLU A 353 11.08 0.20 -27.56
CA GLU A 353 11.45 -0.48 -26.31
C GLU A 353 12.10 -1.86 -26.57
N GLN A 354 11.58 -2.63 -27.52
CA GLN A 354 12.20 -3.90 -27.95
C GLN A 354 13.61 -3.71 -28.52
N GLN A 355 13.84 -2.62 -29.25
CA GLN A 355 15.18 -2.29 -29.78
C GLN A 355 16.12 -1.86 -28.66
N ILE A 356 15.65 -1.11 -27.67
CA ILE A 356 16.42 -0.75 -26.47
C ILE A 356 16.86 -2.01 -25.72
N GLN A 357 15.96 -2.97 -25.49
CA GLN A 357 16.29 -4.25 -24.86
C GLN A 357 17.30 -5.07 -25.69
N GLY A 358 17.17 -5.07 -27.01
CA GLY A 358 18.14 -5.70 -27.90
C GLY A 358 19.53 -5.04 -27.83
N ARG A 359 19.60 -3.72 -27.75
CA ARG A 359 20.85 -2.95 -27.57
C ARG A 359 21.46 -3.20 -26.20
N LYS A 360 20.66 -3.20 -25.15
CA LYS A 360 21.07 -3.55 -23.78
C LYS A 360 21.79 -4.90 -23.73
N GLN A 361 21.22 -5.92 -24.38
CA GLN A 361 21.86 -7.25 -24.45
C GLN A 361 23.18 -7.23 -25.24
N LYS A 362 23.26 -6.45 -26.32
CA LYS A 362 24.50 -6.31 -27.08
C LYS A 362 25.58 -5.62 -26.26
N ILE A 363 25.24 -4.58 -25.52
CA ILE A 363 26.18 -3.85 -24.64
C ILE A 363 26.64 -4.76 -23.50
N ARG A 364 25.74 -5.51 -22.87
CA ARG A 364 26.10 -6.52 -21.85
C ARG A 364 27.10 -7.56 -22.35
N LYS A 365 26.98 -7.98 -23.61
CA LYS A 365 27.96 -8.93 -24.23
C LYS A 365 29.31 -8.28 -24.46
N LEU A 366 29.38 -6.98 -24.73
CA LEU A 366 30.63 -6.25 -24.90
C LEU A 366 31.35 -5.99 -23.58
N TYR A 367 30.58 -5.83 -22.51
CA TYR A 367 31.03 -5.48 -21.18
C TYR A 367 30.46 -6.47 -20.14
N PRO A 368 30.96 -7.72 -20.11
CA PRO A 368 30.37 -8.76 -19.25
C PRO A 368 30.56 -8.53 -17.75
N ASP A 369 31.60 -7.77 -17.37
CA ASP A 369 31.91 -7.44 -15.99
C ASP A 369 31.18 -6.20 -15.48
N ASP A 370 30.53 -5.44 -16.39
CA ASP A 370 29.87 -4.18 -16.09
C ASP A 370 28.34 -4.35 -16.07
N LYS A 371 27.64 -3.48 -15.37
CA LYS A 371 26.20 -3.51 -15.31
C LYS A 371 25.58 -2.54 -16.32
N VAL A 372 24.67 -3.05 -17.14
CA VAL A 372 23.85 -2.26 -18.07
C VAL A 372 22.41 -2.40 -17.65
N LEU A 373 21.82 -1.32 -17.21
CA LEU A 373 20.50 -1.24 -16.61
C LEU A 373 19.57 -0.45 -17.53
N ASP A 374 18.32 -0.85 -17.62
CA ASP A 374 17.27 0.05 -18.10
C ASP A 374 16.78 0.96 -16.97
N ALA A 375 15.82 1.84 -17.26
CA ALA A 375 15.32 2.79 -16.27
C ALA A 375 14.69 2.10 -15.05
N GLU A 376 13.99 0.98 -15.27
CA GLU A 376 13.38 0.20 -14.21
C GLU A 376 14.44 -0.43 -13.30
N GLU A 377 15.40 -1.16 -13.87
CA GLU A 377 16.51 -1.77 -13.12
C GLU A 377 17.37 -0.71 -12.38
N PHE A 378 17.54 0.47 -13.00
CA PHE A 378 18.27 1.58 -12.37
C PHE A 378 17.54 2.12 -11.14
N CYS A 379 16.23 2.37 -11.24
CA CYS A 379 15.42 2.78 -10.09
C CYS A 379 15.51 1.76 -8.95
N VAL A 380 15.38 0.48 -9.29
CA VAL A 380 15.48 -0.64 -8.34
C VAL A 380 16.82 -0.64 -7.61
N GLU A 381 17.94 -0.55 -8.37
CA GLU A 381 19.28 -0.56 -7.75
C GLU A 381 19.58 0.72 -6.96
N THR A 382 19.10 1.87 -7.44
CA THR A 382 19.40 3.17 -6.81
C THR A 382 18.60 3.37 -5.53
N MET A 383 17.31 3.01 -5.54
CA MET A 383 16.48 3.13 -4.33
C MET A 383 16.70 2.00 -3.33
N GLY A 384 17.03 0.78 -3.82
CA GLY A 384 17.14 -0.42 -2.98
C GLY A 384 15.84 -0.83 -2.28
N ALA A 385 14.73 -0.16 -2.59
CA ALA A 385 13.45 -0.31 -1.90
C ALA A 385 12.48 -1.24 -2.63
N LYS A 386 12.73 -1.63 -3.89
CA LYS A 386 11.82 -2.47 -4.67
C LYS A 386 11.56 -3.79 -4.00
N ASP A 387 12.62 -4.54 -3.69
CA ASP A 387 12.51 -5.86 -3.07
C ASP A 387 11.71 -5.77 -1.75
N MET A 388 11.89 -4.67 -1.01
CA MET A 388 11.15 -4.41 0.22
C MET A 388 9.65 -4.17 -0.06
N VAL A 389 9.32 -3.35 -1.06
CA VAL A 389 7.92 -3.04 -1.40
C VAL A 389 7.22 -4.26 -1.98
N GLU A 390 7.90 -5.06 -2.80
CA GLU A 390 7.37 -6.33 -3.31
C GLU A 390 7.14 -7.34 -2.18
N GLN A 391 8.11 -7.54 -1.29
CA GLN A 391 7.95 -8.41 -0.11
C GLN A 391 6.81 -7.93 0.77
N LEU A 392 6.72 -6.62 1.02
CA LEU A 392 5.62 -6.03 1.78
C LEU A 392 4.27 -6.31 1.11
N THR A 393 4.19 -6.19 -0.21
CA THR A 393 2.97 -6.47 -0.98
C THR A 393 2.56 -7.94 -0.85
N GLN A 394 3.51 -8.88 -0.95
CA GLN A 394 3.23 -10.32 -0.81
C GLN A 394 2.77 -10.68 0.61
N ILE A 395 3.45 -10.15 1.63
CA ILE A 395 3.06 -10.34 3.03
C ILE A 395 1.66 -9.75 3.28
N LEU A 396 1.41 -8.56 2.79
CA LEU A 396 0.12 -7.89 2.92
C LEU A 396 -0.99 -8.69 2.25
N LEU A 397 -0.74 -9.23 1.05
CA LEU A 397 -1.68 -10.11 0.35
C LEU A 397 -2.00 -11.36 1.19
N GLY A 398 -0.99 -11.99 1.77
CA GLY A 398 -1.18 -13.12 2.68
C GLY A 398 -2.00 -12.78 3.93
N VAL A 399 -1.70 -11.63 4.56
CA VAL A 399 -2.47 -11.15 5.71
C VAL A 399 -3.93 -10.87 5.32
N ILE A 400 -4.15 -10.20 4.20
CA ILE A 400 -5.49 -9.89 3.69
C ILE A 400 -6.27 -11.18 3.42
N PHE A 401 -5.64 -12.17 2.79
CA PHE A 401 -6.24 -13.48 2.54
C PHE A 401 -6.71 -14.14 3.85
N VAL A 402 -5.85 -14.18 4.88
CA VAL A 402 -6.23 -14.76 6.18
C VAL A 402 -7.38 -13.98 6.84
N VAL A 403 -7.31 -12.64 6.80
CA VAL A 403 -8.32 -11.77 7.43
C VAL A 403 -9.68 -11.91 6.73
N ILE A 404 -9.71 -11.93 5.39
CA ILE A 404 -10.95 -12.15 4.62
C ILE A 404 -11.52 -13.53 4.91
N THR A 405 -10.68 -14.57 4.89
CA THR A 405 -11.08 -15.94 5.23
C THR A 405 -11.77 -16.01 6.59
N LEU A 406 -11.12 -15.47 7.63
CA LEU A 406 -11.68 -15.48 8.99
C LEU A 406 -12.98 -14.68 9.07
N MET A 407 -13.05 -13.53 8.41
CA MET A 407 -14.24 -12.68 8.43
C MET A 407 -15.42 -13.36 7.74
N VAL A 408 -15.22 -13.93 6.54
CA VAL A 408 -16.27 -14.65 5.80
C VAL A 408 -16.73 -15.87 6.59
N LEU A 409 -15.81 -16.64 7.17
CA LEU A 409 -16.11 -17.82 7.98
C LEU A 409 -16.99 -17.46 9.18
N LEU A 410 -16.60 -16.42 9.96
CA LEU A 410 -17.35 -16.00 11.14
C LEU A 410 -18.74 -15.45 10.77
N MET A 411 -18.81 -14.62 9.73
CA MET A 411 -20.07 -14.04 9.29
C MET A 411 -21.01 -15.09 8.71
N GLU A 412 -20.52 -15.99 7.87
CA GLU A 412 -21.35 -17.04 7.29
C GLU A 412 -21.90 -17.98 8.37
N ARG A 413 -21.08 -18.37 9.35
CA ARG A 413 -21.58 -19.14 10.51
C ARG A 413 -22.67 -18.39 11.26
N THR A 414 -22.52 -17.10 11.48
CA THR A 414 -23.53 -16.27 12.14
C THR A 414 -24.82 -16.23 11.35
N PHE A 415 -24.72 -16.07 10.03
CA PHE A 415 -25.91 -16.03 9.17
C PHE A 415 -26.63 -17.38 9.11
N VAL A 416 -25.90 -18.48 8.98
CA VAL A 416 -26.50 -19.81 8.98
C VAL A 416 -27.20 -20.08 10.31
N ALA A 417 -26.60 -19.69 11.45
CA ALA A 417 -27.20 -19.83 12.77
C ALA A 417 -28.50 -19.00 12.92
N ASP A 418 -28.48 -17.74 12.45
CA ASP A 418 -29.66 -16.86 12.49
C ASP A 418 -30.77 -17.28 11.53
N GLU A 419 -30.45 -18.02 10.48
CA GLU A 419 -31.36 -18.36 9.36
C GLU A 419 -31.76 -19.86 9.35
N VAL A 420 -31.39 -20.63 10.41
CA VAL A 420 -31.71 -22.07 10.50
C VAL A 420 -33.18 -22.37 10.22
N GLY A 421 -34.10 -21.63 10.84
CA GLY A 421 -35.54 -21.82 10.63
C GLY A 421 -35.98 -21.53 9.17
N GLN A 422 -35.43 -20.49 8.55
CA GLN A 422 -35.73 -20.16 7.14
C GLN A 422 -35.15 -21.23 6.19
N ILE A 423 -33.95 -21.73 6.48
CA ILE A 423 -33.30 -22.81 5.74
C ILE A 423 -34.13 -24.10 5.86
N ALA A 424 -34.65 -24.43 7.05
CA ALA A 424 -35.50 -25.60 7.28
C ALA A 424 -36.81 -25.50 6.48
N ILE A 425 -37.49 -24.35 6.47
CA ILE A 425 -38.68 -24.10 5.68
C ILE A 425 -38.40 -24.26 4.18
N LEU A 426 -37.32 -23.67 3.67
CA LEU A 426 -36.93 -23.80 2.27
C LEU A 426 -36.68 -25.26 1.87
N LYS A 427 -36.05 -26.04 2.73
CA LYS A 427 -35.85 -27.48 2.53
C LYS A 427 -37.17 -28.27 2.55
N ALA A 428 -38.09 -27.93 3.46
CA ALA A 428 -39.40 -28.55 3.53
C ALA A 428 -40.26 -28.31 2.25
N ILE A 429 -40.09 -27.15 1.62
CA ILE A 429 -40.74 -26.81 0.34
C ILE A 429 -40.03 -27.46 -0.88
N GLY A 430 -38.92 -28.20 -0.66
CA GLY A 430 -38.21 -28.92 -1.72
C GLY A 430 -37.01 -28.20 -2.34
N PHE A 431 -36.51 -27.12 -1.73
CA PHE A 431 -35.27 -26.50 -2.19
C PHE A 431 -34.07 -27.44 -2.01
N LYS A 432 -33.29 -27.62 -3.10
CA LYS A 432 -32.09 -28.45 -3.08
C LYS A 432 -30.99 -27.76 -2.27
N ASN A 433 -30.21 -28.51 -1.48
CA ASN A 433 -29.07 -28.00 -0.71
C ASN A 433 -28.12 -27.16 -1.56
N THR A 434 -27.90 -27.54 -2.82
CA THR A 434 -27.03 -26.79 -3.75
C THR A 434 -27.51 -25.36 -3.98
N ARG A 435 -28.83 -25.16 -4.07
CA ARG A 435 -29.43 -23.81 -4.26
C ARG A 435 -29.29 -22.95 -3.02
N ILE A 436 -29.35 -23.54 -1.84
CA ILE A 436 -29.16 -22.85 -0.57
C ILE A 436 -27.69 -22.43 -0.45
N ILE A 437 -26.74 -23.33 -0.75
CA ILE A 437 -25.31 -23.01 -0.77
C ILE A 437 -25.01 -21.91 -1.79
N GLN A 438 -25.54 -21.98 -3.00
CA GLN A 438 -25.40 -20.95 -4.02
C GLN A 438 -25.98 -19.61 -3.56
N TRP A 439 -27.11 -19.58 -2.89
CA TRP A 439 -27.68 -18.35 -2.32
C TRP A 439 -26.72 -17.68 -1.33
N HIS A 440 -26.19 -18.42 -0.37
CA HIS A 440 -25.24 -17.92 0.61
C HIS A 440 -23.92 -17.45 -0.04
N ALA A 441 -23.33 -18.26 -0.93
CA ALA A 441 -22.08 -17.90 -1.63
C ALA A 441 -22.24 -16.65 -2.51
N LEU A 442 -23.35 -16.54 -3.25
CA LEU A 442 -23.64 -15.38 -4.11
C LEU A 442 -23.85 -14.10 -3.29
N ARG A 443 -24.46 -14.18 -2.12
CA ARG A 443 -24.64 -13.05 -1.22
C ARG A 443 -23.30 -12.41 -0.84
N PHE A 444 -22.33 -13.22 -0.45
CA PHE A 444 -20.97 -12.75 -0.14
C PHE A 444 -20.23 -12.27 -1.39
N GLY A 445 -20.37 -12.99 -2.50
CA GLY A 445 -19.75 -12.62 -3.78
C GLY A 445 -20.22 -11.26 -4.30
N ILE A 446 -21.51 -10.95 -4.21
CA ILE A 446 -22.06 -9.64 -4.62
C ILE A 446 -21.46 -8.52 -3.76
N ILE A 447 -21.40 -8.73 -2.45
CA ILE A 447 -20.87 -7.72 -1.54
C ILE A 447 -19.37 -7.51 -1.77
N ALA A 448 -18.62 -8.60 -1.93
CA ALA A 448 -17.20 -8.52 -2.28
C ALA A 448 -16.99 -7.75 -3.58
N PHE A 449 -17.74 -8.08 -4.63
CA PHE A 449 -17.66 -7.44 -5.93
C PHE A 449 -17.92 -5.92 -5.86
N LEU A 450 -19.01 -5.51 -5.19
CA LEU A 450 -19.34 -4.10 -5.03
C LEU A 450 -18.29 -3.35 -4.20
N SER A 451 -17.80 -3.99 -3.15
CA SER A 451 -16.79 -3.40 -2.25
C SER A 451 -15.43 -3.23 -2.93
N VAL A 452 -15.05 -4.20 -3.74
CA VAL A 452 -13.79 -4.20 -4.50
C VAL A 452 -13.82 -3.16 -5.63
N LEU A 453 -14.96 -3.00 -6.31
CA LEU A 453 -15.16 -1.91 -7.29
C LEU A 453 -15.02 -0.53 -6.62
N ALA A 454 -15.64 -0.35 -5.46
CA ALA A 454 -15.52 0.86 -4.68
C ALA A 454 -14.06 1.09 -4.25
N ALA A 455 -13.36 0.03 -3.82
CA ALA A 455 -11.96 0.09 -3.43
C ALA A 455 -11.04 0.49 -4.59
N ALA A 456 -11.27 -0.06 -5.80
CA ALA A 456 -10.51 0.31 -6.99
C ALA A 456 -10.68 1.80 -7.33
N ALA A 457 -11.90 2.33 -7.23
CA ALA A 457 -12.13 3.75 -7.43
C ALA A 457 -11.49 4.62 -6.33
N LEU A 458 -11.56 4.17 -5.06
CA LEU A 458 -10.99 4.89 -3.91
C LEU A 458 -9.47 4.80 -3.86
N SER A 459 -8.85 3.75 -4.40
CA SER A 459 -7.40 3.58 -4.36
C SER A 459 -6.67 4.73 -5.06
N ILE A 460 -7.22 5.29 -6.13
CA ILE A 460 -6.62 6.41 -6.87
C ILE A 460 -6.44 7.67 -5.98
N PRO A 461 -7.51 8.25 -5.40
CA PRO A 461 -7.35 9.41 -4.52
C PRO A 461 -6.60 9.09 -3.23
N VAL A 462 -6.76 7.87 -2.68
CA VAL A 462 -6.06 7.47 -1.46
C VAL A 462 -4.55 7.33 -1.70
N THR A 463 -4.12 6.78 -2.85
CA THR A 463 -2.70 6.74 -3.21
C THR A 463 -2.11 8.15 -3.25
N LYS A 464 -2.77 9.06 -3.95
CA LYS A 464 -2.31 10.46 -4.03
C LYS A 464 -2.26 11.13 -2.66
N LEU A 465 -3.27 10.92 -1.81
CA LEU A 465 -3.36 11.55 -0.50
C LEU A 465 -2.34 10.98 0.51
N CYS A 466 -2.07 9.68 0.48
CA CYS A 466 -1.25 9.01 1.49
C CYS A 466 0.22 8.83 1.05
N ILE A 467 0.46 8.62 -0.24
CA ILE A 467 1.80 8.27 -0.74
C ILE A 467 2.52 9.49 -1.32
N ALA A 468 1.81 10.43 -1.99
CA ALA A 468 2.47 11.62 -2.52
C ALA A 468 3.24 12.42 -1.46
N PRO A 469 2.71 12.67 -0.23
CA PRO A 469 3.47 13.37 0.81
C PRO A 469 4.75 12.63 1.23
N VAL A 470 4.76 11.29 1.16
CA VAL A 470 5.96 10.50 1.49
C VAL A 470 7.05 10.72 0.43
N PHE A 471 6.69 10.69 -0.84
CA PHE A 471 7.63 11.00 -1.92
C PHE A 471 8.06 12.47 -1.91
N GLU A 472 7.16 13.39 -1.57
CA GLU A 472 7.49 14.81 -1.41
C GLU A 472 8.54 15.03 -0.32
N MET A 473 8.42 14.36 0.83
CA MET A 473 9.44 14.39 1.89
C MET A 473 10.81 13.86 1.42
N MET A 474 10.82 12.97 0.41
CA MET A 474 12.03 12.43 -0.18
C MET A 474 12.58 13.26 -1.35
N GLY A 475 11.91 14.35 -1.73
CA GLY A 475 12.34 15.26 -2.80
C GLY A 475 11.60 15.12 -4.13
N ASN A 476 10.68 14.16 -4.26
CA ASN A 476 9.84 14.01 -5.44
C ASN A 476 8.48 14.68 -5.21
N VAL A 477 8.36 15.93 -5.62
CA VAL A 477 7.18 16.77 -5.38
C VAL A 477 6.05 16.45 -6.34
N LYS A 478 6.37 16.15 -7.60
CA LYS A 478 5.39 15.82 -8.64
C LYS A 478 5.52 14.36 -9.03
N VAL A 479 4.75 13.52 -8.35
CA VAL A 479 4.76 12.07 -8.59
C VAL A 479 3.73 11.70 -9.64
N ASP A 480 4.18 11.13 -10.75
CA ASP A 480 3.31 10.53 -11.77
C ASP A 480 3.04 9.08 -11.41
N PHE A 481 1.92 8.85 -10.71
CA PHE A 481 1.53 7.50 -10.29
C PHE A 481 1.10 6.63 -11.47
N VAL A 482 1.68 5.44 -11.55
CA VAL A 482 1.36 4.45 -12.58
C VAL A 482 0.25 3.53 -12.09
N PHE A 483 -0.95 3.72 -12.63
CA PHE A 483 -2.12 2.90 -12.36
C PHE A 483 -2.29 1.82 -13.45
N ASP A 484 -1.82 0.60 -13.18
CA ASP A 484 -2.09 -0.54 -14.06
C ASP A 484 -3.57 -0.93 -13.97
N LYS A 485 -4.32 -0.67 -15.03
CA LYS A 485 -5.76 -0.95 -15.10
C LYS A 485 -6.09 -2.43 -14.93
N LEU A 486 -5.23 -3.33 -15.42
CA LEU A 486 -5.44 -4.77 -15.32
C LEU A 486 -5.32 -5.25 -13.88
N GLN A 487 -4.27 -4.80 -13.18
CA GLN A 487 -4.06 -5.12 -11.77
C GLN A 487 -5.13 -4.49 -10.89
N LEU A 488 -5.49 -3.22 -11.16
CA LEU A 488 -6.40 -2.43 -10.35
C LEU A 488 -7.85 -2.93 -10.42
N PHE A 489 -8.33 -3.32 -11.61
CA PHE A 489 -9.74 -3.66 -11.83
C PHE A 489 -10.01 -5.15 -12.03
N LEU A 490 -9.01 -5.96 -12.35
CA LEU A 490 -9.23 -7.37 -12.69
C LEU A 490 -8.46 -8.34 -11.79
N ILE A 491 -7.12 -8.23 -11.70
CA ILE A 491 -6.30 -9.27 -11.04
C ILE A 491 -6.60 -9.32 -9.54
N TYR A 492 -6.24 -8.29 -8.78
CA TYR A 492 -6.41 -8.29 -7.32
C TYR A 492 -7.87 -8.30 -6.90
N PRO A 493 -8.76 -7.51 -7.51
CA PRO A 493 -10.20 -7.63 -7.31
C PRO A 493 -10.75 -9.02 -7.57
N GLY A 494 -10.34 -9.65 -8.65
CA GLY A 494 -10.76 -11.00 -9.02
C GLY A 494 -10.34 -12.05 -8.00
N ILE A 495 -9.09 -11.98 -7.52
CA ILE A 495 -8.58 -12.90 -6.48
C ILE A 495 -9.45 -12.81 -5.22
N ILE A 496 -9.74 -11.61 -4.72
CA ILE A 496 -10.53 -11.38 -3.51
C ILE A 496 -11.98 -11.88 -3.69
N CYS A 497 -12.58 -11.64 -4.86
CA CYS A 497 -13.94 -12.12 -5.15
C CYS A 497 -14.00 -13.65 -5.21
N ILE A 498 -13.04 -14.29 -5.88
CA ILE A 498 -12.97 -15.76 -5.99
C ILE A 498 -12.76 -16.37 -4.61
N GLU A 499 -11.80 -15.86 -3.84
CA GLU A 499 -11.55 -16.28 -2.47
C GLU A 499 -12.84 -16.24 -1.63
N THR A 500 -13.51 -15.09 -1.63
CA THR A 500 -14.74 -14.88 -0.86
C THR A 500 -15.84 -15.88 -1.24
N ILE A 501 -16.06 -16.11 -2.53
CA ILE A 501 -17.09 -17.03 -3.03
C ILE A 501 -16.75 -18.47 -2.64
N VAL A 502 -15.49 -18.87 -2.78
CA VAL A 502 -15.04 -20.23 -2.44
C VAL A 502 -15.20 -20.49 -0.95
N ILE A 503 -14.73 -19.57 -0.10
CA ILE A 503 -14.84 -19.73 1.35
C ILE A 503 -16.29 -19.73 1.81
N ALA A 504 -17.10 -18.78 1.34
CA ALA A 504 -18.52 -18.73 1.66
C ALA A 504 -19.23 -20.03 1.22
N GLY A 505 -18.93 -20.54 0.03
CA GLY A 505 -19.44 -21.82 -0.46
C GLY A 505 -19.02 -23.01 0.42
N CYS A 506 -17.76 -23.08 0.82
CA CYS A 506 -17.25 -24.14 1.72
C CYS A 506 -17.91 -24.09 3.10
N VAL A 507 -18.03 -22.91 3.69
CA VAL A 507 -18.68 -22.75 5.00
C VAL A 507 -20.18 -23.05 4.93
N SER A 508 -20.84 -22.65 3.84
CA SER A 508 -22.26 -22.94 3.60
C SER A 508 -22.57 -24.44 3.47
N LEU A 509 -21.56 -25.30 3.25
CA LEU A 509 -21.75 -26.76 3.32
C LEU A 509 -22.29 -27.21 4.66
N TYR A 510 -22.04 -26.44 5.73
CA TYR A 510 -22.61 -26.71 7.05
C TYR A 510 -24.15 -26.70 7.04
N THR A 511 -24.78 -25.94 6.13
CA THR A 511 -26.26 -25.92 5.96
C THR A 511 -26.82 -27.29 5.60
N ARG A 512 -26.01 -28.23 5.06
CA ARG A 512 -26.44 -29.61 4.78
C ARG A 512 -26.84 -30.37 6.04
N LYS A 513 -26.23 -30.03 7.21
CA LYS A 513 -26.51 -30.66 8.50
C LYS A 513 -27.82 -30.19 9.13
N VAL A 514 -28.34 -29.04 8.68
CA VAL A 514 -29.67 -28.55 9.13
C VAL A 514 -30.74 -29.49 8.58
N ALA A 515 -31.36 -30.29 9.44
CA ALA A 515 -32.36 -31.25 9.05
C ALA A 515 -33.74 -30.56 8.87
N GLY A 516 -34.57 -31.06 7.96
CA GLY A 516 -35.95 -30.60 7.87
C GLY A 516 -36.79 -30.87 9.14
N ARG A 517 -36.26 -31.69 10.07
CA ARG A 517 -36.85 -31.96 11.39
C ARG A 517 -36.65 -30.83 12.41
N ASP A 518 -35.74 -29.90 12.14
CA ASP A 518 -35.51 -28.76 13.04
C ASP A 518 -36.68 -27.75 13.00
N THR A 519 -37.69 -28.00 12.11
CA THR A 519 -38.97 -27.30 12.15
C THR A 519 -39.82 -27.68 13.36
N ALA A 520 -39.60 -28.86 13.95
CA ALA A 520 -40.32 -29.30 15.16
C ALA A 520 -39.91 -28.55 16.44
N SER A 521 -38.82 -27.80 16.40
CA SER A 521 -38.45 -26.88 17.47
C SER A 521 -39.05 -25.48 17.33
N LEU A 522 -39.89 -25.28 16.29
CA LEU A 522 -40.59 -24.02 15.98
C LEU A 522 -42.05 -24.03 16.45
N GLU A 523 -42.57 -25.19 16.90
CA GLU A 523 -43.78 -25.32 17.68
C GLU A 523 -43.48 -25.32 19.17
#